data_017e6a1209ad0d0c4c8e913af260d584
#
_entry.id   017e6a1209ad0d0c4c8e913af260d584
#
_cell.length_a   1.000
_cell.length_b   1.000
_cell.length_c   1.000
_cell.angle_alpha   90.00
_cell.angle_beta   90.00
_cell.angle_gamma   90.00
#
_symmetry.space_group_name_H-M   'P 1'
#
loop_
_entity.id
_entity.type
_entity.pdbx_description
1 polymer ?
#
loop_
_entity_poly.entity_id
_entity_poly.type
_entity_poly.pdbx_seq_one_letter_code
_entity_poly.pdbx_strand_id
1 'polypeptide(L)' 'MNQDAKEKLKETLYREMMAYDAGDPARIQHFVKVHSFAQAIGKAEKLEEEVQFILECAALVHDI' A
#
# COMPACT_ATOMS: atom_id res chain seq x y z
N MET A 1 15.95 -6.28 -2.36
CA MET A 1 15.64 -5.27 -1.34
C MET A 1 15.36 -5.98 -0.02
N ASN A 2 15.97 -5.56 1.08
CA ASN A 2 15.73 -6.21 2.37
C ASN A 2 14.41 -5.73 2.99
N GLN A 3 13.99 -6.36 4.08
CA GLN A 3 12.71 -6.09 4.71
C GLN A 3 12.61 -4.65 5.23
N ASP A 4 13.69 -4.13 5.81
CA ASP A 4 13.69 -2.75 6.30
C ASP A 4 13.49 -1.75 5.16
N ALA A 5 14.15 -1.97 4.03
CA ALA A 5 14.01 -1.10 2.86
C ALA A 5 12.59 -1.16 2.30
N LYS A 6 11.99 -2.36 2.27
CA LYS A 6 10.61 -2.54 1.82
C LYS A 6 9.63 -1.80 2.72
N GLU A 7 9.80 -1.92 4.03
CA GLU A 7 8.93 -1.23 4.98
C GLU A 7 9.04 0.29 4.85
N LYS A 8 10.25 0.79 4.69
CA LYS A 8 10.48 2.22 4.49
C LYS A 8 9.85 2.72 3.20
N LEU A 9 9.95 1.96 2.12
CA LEU A 9 9.36 2.35 0.84
C LEU A 9 7.83 2.38 0.93
N LYS A 10 7.23 1.38 1.55
CA LYS A 10 5.77 1.37 1.73
C LYS A 10 5.32 2.56 2.57
N GLU A 11 6.04 2.85 3.63
CA GLU A 11 5.72 3.99 4.48
C GLU A 11 5.83 5.31 3.71
N THR A 12 6.87 5.45 2.90
CA THR A 12 7.06 6.62 2.06
C THR A 12 5.92 6.77 1.06
N LEU A 13 5.55 5.69 0.37
CA LEU A 13 4.45 5.71 -0.59
C LEU A 13 3.13 6.07 0.10
N TYR A 14 2.88 5.50 1.26
CA TYR A 14 1.67 5.78 2.01
C TYR A 14 1.58 7.28 2.33
N ARG A 15 2.67 7.83 2.83
CA ARG A 15 2.75 9.24 3.20
C ARG A 15 2.60 10.15 1.99
N GLU A 16 3.26 9.79 0.88
CA GLU A 16 3.15 10.55 -0.37
C GLU A 16 1.73 10.52 -0.91
N MET A 17 1.05 9.38 -0.81
CA MET A 17 -0.33 9.29 -1.26
C MET A 17 -1.28 10.10 -0.38
N MET A 18 -1.02 10.15 0.93
CA MET A 18 -1.79 11.01 1.82
C MET A 18 -1.65 12.48 1.41
N ALA A 19 -0.44 12.90 1.07
CA ALA A 19 -0.18 14.27 0.62
C ALA A 19 -0.82 14.53 -0.75
N TYR A 20 -0.70 13.57 -1.66
CA TYR A 20 -1.26 13.69 -3.01
C TYR A 20 -2.78 13.88 -2.98
N ASP A 21 -3.44 13.13 -2.11
CA ASP A 21 -4.91 13.19 -1.97
C ASP A 21 -5.36 14.13 -0.86
N ALA A 22 -4.47 14.99 -0.36
CA ALA A 22 -4.84 15.94 0.70
C ALA A 22 -6.01 16.81 0.23
N GLY A 23 -7.02 16.93 1.10
CA GLY A 23 -8.23 17.65 0.75
C GLY A 23 -9.30 16.81 0.09
N ASP A 24 -9.04 15.52 -0.15
CA ASP A 24 -10.02 14.60 -0.73
C ASP A 24 -10.18 13.37 0.19
N PRO A 25 -11.00 13.47 1.24
CA PRO A 25 -11.16 12.38 2.20
C PRO A 25 -11.66 11.08 1.56
N ALA A 26 -12.50 11.17 0.53
CA ALA A 26 -13.02 9.97 -0.13
C ALA A 26 -11.91 9.19 -0.83
N ARG A 27 -10.98 9.89 -1.47
CA ARG A 27 -9.85 9.23 -2.13
C ARG A 27 -8.89 8.63 -1.11
N ILE A 28 -8.66 9.33 0.00
CA ILE A 28 -7.81 8.82 1.07
C ILE A 28 -8.42 7.54 1.65
N GLN A 29 -9.71 7.54 1.95
CA GLN A 29 -10.40 6.36 2.46
C GLN A 29 -10.32 5.22 1.47
N HIS A 30 -10.44 5.51 0.19
CA HIS A 30 -10.39 4.49 -0.86
C HIS A 30 -9.02 3.79 -0.91
N PHE A 31 -7.93 4.55 -0.99
CA PHE A 31 -6.62 3.89 -1.10
C PHE A 31 -6.23 3.18 0.20
N VAL A 32 -6.64 3.71 1.36
CA VAL A 32 -6.40 3.06 2.64
C VAL A 32 -7.15 1.71 2.69
N LYS A 33 -8.40 1.71 2.24
CA LYS A 33 -9.20 0.49 2.20
C LYS A 33 -8.61 -0.55 1.25
N VAL A 34 -8.23 -0.11 0.05
CA VAL A 34 -7.63 -1.02 -0.94
C VAL A 34 -6.32 -1.60 -0.42
N HIS A 35 -5.50 -0.79 0.21
CA HIS A 35 -4.25 -1.26 0.81
C HIS A 35 -4.52 -2.28 1.92
N SER A 36 -5.51 -2.03 2.77
CA SER A 36 -5.90 -2.95 3.83
C SER A 36 -6.37 -4.29 3.27
N PHE A 37 -7.15 -4.27 2.18
CA PHE A 37 -7.57 -5.48 1.50
C PHE A 37 -6.38 -6.25 0.94
N ALA A 38 -5.43 -5.54 0.32
CA ALA A 38 -4.22 -6.17 -0.22
C ALA A 38 -3.45 -6.90 0.89
N GLN A 39 -3.33 -6.29 2.06
CA GLN A 39 -2.69 -6.92 3.21
C GLN A 39 -3.46 -8.16 3.66
N ALA A 40 -4.79 -8.07 3.77
CA ALA A 40 -5.62 -9.17 4.22
C ALA A 40 -5.59 -10.35 3.24
N ILE A 41 -5.70 -10.05 1.94
CA ILE A 41 -5.66 -11.09 0.90
C ILE A 41 -4.31 -11.78 0.90
N GLY A 42 -3.23 -11.01 0.97
CA GLY A 42 -1.89 -11.58 0.99
C GLY A 42 -1.67 -12.50 2.19
N LYS A 43 -2.18 -12.11 3.34
CA LYS A 43 -2.08 -12.91 4.56
C LYS A 43 -2.89 -14.20 4.44
N ALA A 44 -4.12 -14.10 3.93
CA ALA A 44 -5.00 -15.25 3.76
C ALA A 44 -4.44 -16.24 2.74
N GLU A 45 -3.86 -15.74 1.66
CA GLU A 45 -3.30 -16.55 0.59
C GLU A 45 -1.86 -16.96 0.84
N LYS A 46 -1.27 -16.48 1.93
CA LYS A 46 0.12 -16.78 2.31
C LYS A 46 1.09 -16.44 1.19
N LEU A 47 0.92 -15.25 0.62
CA LEU A 47 1.78 -14.82 -0.48
C LEU A 47 3.22 -14.68 -0.01
N GLU A 48 4.14 -14.99 -0.91
CA GLU A 48 5.56 -14.77 -0.71
C GLU A 48 5.80 -13.29 -0.44
N GLU A 49 6.80 -13.00 0.39
CA GLU A 49 7.12 -11.65 0.85
C GLU A 49 7.30 -10.66 -0.29
N GLU A 50 8.00 -11.07 -1.35
CA GLU A 50 8.27 -10.22 -2.51
C GLU A 50 6.97 -9.90 -3.26
N VAL A 51 6.12 -10.89 -3.43
CA VAL A 51 4.83 -10.72 -4.10
C VAL A 51 3.92 -9.83 -3.26
N GLN A 52 3.91 -10.03 -1.95
CA GLN A 52 3.12 -9.21 -1.04
C GLN A 52 3.56 -7.75 -1.09
N PHE A 53 4.86 -7.50 -1.12
CA PHE A 53 5.41 -6.17 -1.21
C PHE A 53 4.93 -5.47 -2.49
N ILE A 54 5.02 -6.15 -3.63
CA ILE A 54 4.58 -5.62 -4.93
C ILE A 54 3.08 -5.32 -4.91
N LEU A 55 2.30 -6.25 -4.36
CA LEU A 55 0.84 -6.08 -4.26
C LEU A 55 0.48 -4.84 -3.44
N GLU A 56 1.13 -4.66 -2.28
CA GLU A 56 0.84 -3.52 -1.42
C GLU A 56 1.25 -2.20 -2.05
N CYS A 57 2.42 -2.15 -2.70
CA CYS A 57 2.86 -0.95 -3.40
C CYS A 57 1.90 -0.60 -4.54
N ALA A 58 1.47 -1.59 -5.31
CA ALA A 58 0.51 -1.38 -6.39
C ALA A 58 -0.81 -0.85 -5.85
N ALA A 59 -1.28 -1.42 -4.73
CA ALA A 59 -2.53 -0.97 -4.11
C ALA A 59 -2.45 0.49 -3.66
N LEU A 60 -1.30 0.90 -3.12
CA LEU A 60 -1.13 2.27 -2.65
C LEU A 60 -1.18 3.29 -3.79
N VAL A 61 -0.64 2.95 -4.96
CA VAL A 61 -0.49 3.93 -6.05
C VAL A 61 -1.43 3.70 -7.23
N HIS A 62 -2.35 2.74 -7.14
CA HIS A 62 -3.18 2.35 -8.30
C HIS A 62 -4.06 3.48 -8.84
N ASP A 63 -4.34 4.47 -8.03
CA ASP A 63 -5.32 5.52 -8.35
C ASP A 63 -4.68 6.88 -8.63
N ILE A 64 -3.40 6.89 -8.93
CA ILE A 64 -2.69 8.13 -9.27
C ILE A 64 -3.18 8.71 -10.60
#